data_b3330658d0d05a46b57862f796290962
#
_entry.id   b3330658d0d05a46b57862f796290962
#
_cell.length_a   1.000
_cell.length_b   1.000
_cell.length_c   1.000
_cell.angle_alpha   90.00
_cell.angle_beta   90.00
_cell.angle_gamma   90.00
#
_symmetry.space_group_name_H-M   'P 1'
#
loop_
_entity.id
_entity.type
_entity.pdbx_description
1 polymer ?
#
loop_
_entity_poly.entity_id
_entity_poly.type
_entity_poly.pdbx_seq_one_letter_code
_entity_poly.pdbx_strand_id
1 'polypeptide(L)'
;MRKDPSPVQMLSPVRVATAGTVAVGGLAFALSFTALSELSADNGVSQAWMVPLVVDGGIIVATTATLALRTQWYAWTLLIVGSLVSVAGNVAHASPHGAIAMVIAAIPPLWLLAATHLTVLLYRGTQESRSASISEPLFSRAFAENAA
;
A
#
# COMPACT_ATOMS: atom_id res chain seq x y z
N MET A 1 -11.05 -45.30 19.37
CA MET A 1 -10.41 -44.07 19.83
C MET A 1 -9.88 -43.35 18.57
N ARG A 2 -10.69 -42.45 17.97
CA ARG A 2 -10.36 -41.71 16.77
C ARG A 2 -9.59 -40.48 17.24
N LYS A 3 -8.33 -40.40 16.90
CA LYS A 3 -7.47 -39.27 17.18
C LYS A 3 -7.89 -38.17 16.20
N ASP A 4 -8.58 -37.14 16.69
CA ASP A 4 -8.92 -35.97 15.89
C ASP A 4 -7.61 -35.33 15.41
N PRO A 5 -7.46 -35.06 14.11
CA PRO A 5 -6.30 -34.34 13.64
C PRO A 5 -6.36 -32.93 14.24
N SER A 6 -5.32 -32.58 15.01
CA SER A 6 -5.08 -31.22 15.48
C SER A 6 -5.26 -30.25 14.31
N PRO A 7 -5.99 -29.13 14.47
CA PRO A 7 -6.13 -28.15 13.42
C PRO A 7 -4.77 -27.51 13.21
N VAL A 8 -4.02 -28.01 12.24
CA VAL A 8 -2.96 -27.22 11.60
C VAL A 8 -3.72 -26.01 11.06
N GLN A 9 -3.59 -24.87 11.73
CA GLN A 9 -4.14 -23.61 11.25
C GLN A 9 -3.50 -23.37 9.89
N MET A 10 -4.13 -23.82 8.82
CA MET A 10 -3.80 -23.40 7.47
C MET A 10 -3.95 -21.88 7.46
N LEU A 11 -2.81 -21.19 7.51
CA LEU A 11 -2.77 -19.75 7.29
C LEU A 11 -3.48 -19.52 5.96
N SER A 12 -4.64 -18.87 6.00
CA SER A 12 -5.39 -18.63 4.76
C SER A 12 -4.49 -17.90 3.78
N PRO A 13 -4.51 -18.21 2.48
CA PRO A 13 -3.66 -17.56 1.48
C PRO A 13 -3.70 -16.04 1.56
N VAL A 14 -4.86 -15.50 1.95
CA VAL A 14 -5.05 -14.05 2.17
C VAL A 14 -4.19 -13.53 3.31
N ARG A 15 -4.11 -14.26 4.43
CA ARG A 15 -3.27 -13.82 5.57
C ARG A 15 -1.78 -13.85 5.22
N VAL A 16 -1.35 -14.88 4.49
CA VAL A 16 0.04 -14.99 4.02
C VAL A 16 0.36 -13.86 3.04
N ALA A 17 -0.52 -13.60 2.08
CA ALA A 17 -0.36 -12.49 1.13
C ALA A 17 -0.31 -11.13 1.83
N THR A 18 -1.22 -10.89 2.78
CA THR A 18 -1.24 -9.63 3.55
C THR A 18 0.03 -9.46 4.38
N ALA A 19 0.45 -10.50 5.12
CA ALA A 19 1.68 -10.44 5.92
C ALA A 19 2.91 -10.22 5.03
N GLY A 20 3.00 -10.90 3.89
CA GLY A 20 4.07 -10.73 2.91
C GLY A 20 4.10 -9.30 2.34
N THR A 21 2.94 -8.75 1.97
CA THR A 21 2.84 -7.37 1.48
C THR A 21 3.30 -6.35 2.53
N VAL A 22 2.89 -6.52 3.78
CA VAL A 22 3.31 -5.65 4.88
C VAL A 22 4.81 -5.74 5.13
N ALA A 23 5.36 -6.96 5.15
CA ALA A 23 6.78 -7.18 5.38
C ALA A 23 7.64 -6.56 4.26
N VAL A 24 7.31 -6.84 3.00
CA VAL A 24 8.04 -6.31 1.83
C VAL A 24 7.86 -4.78 1.75
N GLY A 25 6.66 -4.28 2.00
CA GLY A 25 6.38 -2.84 2.06
C GLY A 25 7.20 -2.14 3.15
N GLY A 26 7.31 -2.74 4.34
CA GLY A 26 8.13 -2.21 5.43
C GLY A 26 9.63 -2.16 5.10
N LEU A 27 10.16 -3.21 4.44
CA LEU A 27 11.55 -3.21 3.98
C LEU A 27 11.80 -2.17 2.88
N ALA A 28 10.90 -2.06 1.90
CA ALA A 28 10.99 -1.06 0.84
C ALA A 28 10.92 0.36 1.40
N PHE A 29 10.04 0.60 2.39
CA PHE A 29 9.96 1.86 3.13
C PHE A 29 11.29 2.18 3.83
N ALA A 30 11.85 1.23 4.58
CA ALA A 30 13.11 1.45 5.30
C ALA A 30 14.26 1.81 4.35
N LEU A 31 14.37 1.12 3.21
CA LEU A 31 15.39 1.42 2.19
C LEU A 31 15.20 2.82 1.58
N SER A 32 13.97 3.16 1.18
CA SER A 32 13.67 4.48 0.62
C SER A 32 13.88 5.60 1.65
N PHE A 33 13.47 5.38 2.90
CA PHE A 33 13.67 6.30 4.00
C PHE A 33 15.15 6.62 4.22
N THR A 34 16.00 5.60 4.27
CA THR A 34 17.44 5.77 4.45
C THR A 34 18.03 6.58 3.30
N ALA A 35 17.73 6.20 2.06
CA ALA A 35 18.25 6.87 0.87
C ALA A 35 17.86 8.37 0.80
N LEU A 36 16.58 8.69 1.10
CA LEU A 36 16.14 10.09 1.11
C LEU A 36 16.73 10.88 2.27
N SER A 37 16.89 10.26 3.45
CA SER A 37 17.52 10.90 4.61
C SER A 37 18.97 11.23 4.32
N GLU A 38 19.73 10.29 3.77
CA GLU A 38 21.15 10.49 3.42
C GLU A 38 21.30 11.54 2.32
N LEU A 39 20.52 11.45 1.23
CA LEU A 39 20.50 12.45 0.18
C LEU A 39 20.22 13.85 0.74
N SER A 40 19.27 13.98 1.65
CA SER A 40 18.91 15.26 2.26
C SER A 40 20.02 15.78 3.15
N ALA A 41 20.69 14.92 3.93
CA ALA A 41 21.82 15.29 4.77
C ALA A 41 23.01 15.77 3.92
N ASP A 42 23.33 15.07 2.84
CA ASP A 42 24.41 15.41 1.91
C ASP A 42 24.16 16.77 1.21
N ASN A 43 22.90 17.16 1.06
CA ASN A 43 22.49 18.45 0.51
C ASN A 43 22.24 19.54 1.59
N GLY A 44 22.71 19.33 2.81
CA GLY A 44 22.74 20.33 3.88
C GLY A 44 21.41 20.56 4.62
N VAL A 45 20.45 19.65 4.50
CA VAL A 45 19.20 19.73 5.27
C VAL A 45 19.45 19.33 6.72
N SER A 46 19.30 20.26 7.66
CA SER A 46 19.63 20.05 9.10
C SER A 46 18.83 18.92 9.75
N GLN A 47 17.59 18.71 9.33
CA GLN A 47 16.70 17.65 9.84
C GLN A 47 16.34 16.69 8.71
N ALA A 48 17.35 16.12 8.09
CA ALA A 48 17.26 15.29 6.90
C ALA A 48 16.25 14.12 7.03
N TRP A 49 16.15 13.52 8.20
CA TRP A 49 15.22 12.42 8.50
C TRP A 49 13.73 12.80 8.41
N MET A 50 13.41 14.12 8.49
CA MET A 50 12.03 14.59 8.34
C MET A 50 11.56 14.56 6.88
N VAL A 51 12.46 14.68 5.92
CA VAL A 51 12.11 14.74 4.50
C VAL A 51 11.39 13.49 4.04
N PRO A 52 11.91 12.26 4.25
CA PRO A 52 11.18 11.06 3.90
C PRO A 52 9.85 10.91 4.69
N LEU A 53 9.78 11.35 5.94
CA LEU A 53 8.51 11.31 6.70
C LEU A 53 7.42 12.15 6.06
N VAL A 54 7.76 13.33 5.52
CA VAL A 54 6.79 14.18 4.83
C VAL A 54 6.34 13.53 3.51
N VAL A 55 7.28 12.98 2.74
CA VAL A 55 6.98 12.32 1.46
C VAL A 55 6.11 11.07 1.70
N ASP A 56 6.57 10.17 2.54
CA ASP A 56 5.89 8.89 2.80
C ASP A 56 4.59 9.09 3.59
N GLY A 57 4.56 10.03 4.53
CA GLY A 57 3.35 10.46 5.24
C GLY A 57 2.30 11.02 4.26
N GLY A 58 2.72 11.80 3.27
CA GLY A 58 1.87 12.28 2.18
C GLY A 58 1.26 11.12 1.36
N ILE A 59 2.06 10.10 1.06
CA ILE A 59 1.60 8.88 0.36
C ILE A 59 0.57 8.13 1.21
N ILE A 60 0.79 7.97 2.52
CA ILE A 60 -0.16 7.31 3.43
C ILE A 60 -1.48 8.08 3.49
N VAL A 61 -1.43 9.41 3.64
CA VAL A 61 -2.63 10.27 3.65
C VAL A 61 -3.37 10.18 2.33
N ALA A 62 -2.66 10.26 1.19
CA ALA A 62 -3.25 10.13 -0.14
C ALA A 62 -3.92 8.77 -0.33
N THR A 63 -3.26 7.67 0.09
CA THR A 63 -3.82 6.32 0.04
C THR A 63 -5.11 6.22 0.85
N THR A 64 -5.11 6.72 2.08
CA THR A 64 -6.29 6.73 2.94
C THR A 64 -7.42 7.56 2.32
N ALA A 65 -7.09 8.71 1.75
CA ALA A 65 -8.05 9.57 1.07
C ALA A 65 -8.70 8.89 -0.17
N THR A 66 -7.94 8.08 -0.94
CA THR A 66 -8.51 7.32 -2.07
C THR A 66 -9.53 6.28 -1.63
N LEU A 67 -9.44 5.78 -0.41
CA LEU A 67 -10.40 4.83 0.17
C LEU A 67 -11.65 5.54 0.71
N ALA A 68 -11.50 6.77 1.22
CA ALA A 68 -12.56 7.50 1.90
C ALA A 68 -13.40 8.39 0.97
N LEU A 69 -12.82 8.92 -0.10
CA LEU A 69 -13.46 9.93 -0.93
C LEU A 69 -14.07 9.34 -2.22
N ARG A 70 -15.27 9.82 -2.59
CA ARG A 70 -15.94 9.48 -3.87
C ARG A 70 -15.21 10.08 -5.08
N THR A 71 -14.71 11.30 -4.96
CA THR A 71 -13.94 12.00 -6.00
C THR A 71 -12.47 11.88 -5.69
N GLN A 72 -11.73 11.11 -6.49
CA GLN A 72 -10.41 10.58 -6.14
C GLN A 72 -9.25 11.22 -6.91
N TRP A 73 -9.52 12.09 -7.89
CA TRP A 73 -8.46 12.60 -8.77
C TRP A 73 -7.34 13.33 -8.00
N TYR A 74 -7.71 14.12 -6.99
CA TYR A 74 -6.75 14.86 -6.17
C TYR A 74 -5.88 13.92 -5.31
N ALA A 75 -6.48 12.92 -4.70
CA ALA A 75 -5.75 11.91 -3.92
C ALA A 75 -4.81 11.08 -4.82
N TRP A 76 -5.24 10.73 -6.03
CA TRP A 76 -4.38 10.06 -7.01
C TRP A 76 -3.23 10.95 -7.48
N THR A 77 -3.46 12.24 -7.73
CA THR A 77 -2.40 13.18 -8.08
C THR A 77 -1.35 13.26 -6.98
N LEU A 78 -1.78 13.39 -5.72
CA LEU A 78 -0.88 13.44 -4.58
C LEU A 78 -0.06 12.14 -4.43
N LEU A 79 -0.69 11.00 -4.64
CA LEU A 79 -0.04 9.68 -4.61
C LEU A 79 1.03 9.58 -5.71
N ILE A 80 0.70 9.98 -6.93
CA ILE A 80 1.64 9.94 -8.07
C ILE A 80 2.80 10.90 -7.82
N VAL A 81 2.53 12.13 -7.41
CA VAL A 81 3.58 13.14 -7.13
C VAL A 81 4.49 12.66 -6.00
N GLY A 82 3.94 12.18 -4.88
CA GLY A 82 4.74 11.65 -3.77
C GLY A 82 5.61 10.47 -4.20
N SER A 83 5.04 9.55 -4.98
CA SER A 83 5.79 8.41 -5.50
C SER A 83 6.91 8.81 -6.47
N LEU A 84 6.67 9.80 -7.34
CA LEU A 84 7.70 10.33 -8.23
C LEU A 84 8.83 11.00 -7.45
N VAL A 85 8.52 11.77 -6.42
CA VAL A 85 9.53 12.39 -5.54
C VAL A 85 10.36 11.31 -4.84
N SER A 86 9.71 10.27 -4.32
CA SER A 86 10.40 9.14 -3.68
C SER A 86 11.32 8.41 -4.65
N VAL A 87 10.86 8.08 -5.87
CA VAL A 87 11.69 7.45 -6.91
C VAL A 87 12.86 8.35 -7.30
N ALA A 88 12.60 9.63 -7.57
CA ALA A 88 13.63 10.59 -7.96
C ALA A 88 14.72 10.75 -6.89
N GLY A 89 14.33 10.82 -5.62
CA GLY A 89 15.26 10.90 -4.50
C GLY A 89 16.13 9.65 -4.35
N ASN A 90 15.55 8.46 -4.45
CA ASN A 90 16.31 7.21 -4.39
C ASN A 90 17.29 7.09 -5.57
N VAL A 91 16.86 7.45 -6.78
CA VAL A 91 17.71 7.45 -7.98
C VAL A 91 18.83 8.49 -7.85
N ALA A 92 18.54 9.70 -7.36
CA ALA A 92 19.51 10.75 -7.14
C ALA A 92 20.58 10.33 -6.11
N HIS A 93 20.15 9.71 -4.99
CA HIS A 93 21.07 9.17 -3.99
C HIS A 93 22.02 8.14 -4.58
N ALA A 94 21.53 7.26 -5.45
CA ALA A 94 22.34 6.21 -6.08
C ALA A 94 23.20 6.71 -7.26
N SER A 95 22.99 7.93 -7.76
CA SER A 95 23.64 8.43 -8.97
C SER A 95 25.18 8.39 -8.96
N PRO A 96 25.89 8.61 -7.83
CA PRO A 96 27.35 8.51 -7.79
C PRO A 96 27.87 7.08 -8.06
N HIS A 97 27.02 6.07 -7.90
CA HIS A 97 27.37 4.66 -8.06
C HIS A 97 27.08 4.08 -9.46
N GLY A 98 26.60 4.94 -10.37
CA GLY A 98 26.37 4.60 -11.78
C GLY A 98 24.95 4.10 -12.10
N ALA A 99 24.70 3.88 -13.39
CA ALA A 99 23.36 3.62 -13.92
C ALA A 99 22.68 2.37 -13.34
N ILE A 100 23.43 1.30 -13.06
CA ILE A 100 22.88 0.07 -12.48
C ILE A 100 22.37 0.35 -11.07
N ALA A 101 23.12 1.08 -10.26
CA ALA A 101 22.70 1.44 -8.91
C ALA A 101 21.43 2.31 -8.93
N MET A 102 21.33 3.25 -9.88
CA MET A 102 20.13 4.09 -10.06
C MET A 102 18.88 3.25 -10.37
N VAL A 103 19.00 2.24 -11.25
CA VAL A 103 17.88 1.33 -11.56
C VAL A 103 17.47 0.51 -10.33
N ILE A 104 18.44 -0.04 -9.60
CA ILE A 104 18.17 -0.81 -8.39
C ILE A 104 17.51 0.07 -7.31
N ALA A 105 17.97 1.31 -7.15
CA ALA A 105 17.44 2.25 -6.18
C ALA A 105 16.00 2.70 -6.48
N ALA A 106 15.53 2.59 -7.72
CA ALA A 106 14.13 2.86 -8.06
C ALA A 106 13.18 1.73 -7.62
N ILE A 107 13.67 0.51 -7.39
CA ILE A 107 12.83 -0.66 -7.09
C ILE A 107 12.01 -0.49 -5.80
N PRO A 108 12.59 -0.09 -4.63
CA PRO A 108 11.84 0.02 -3.40
C PRO A 108 10.60 0.93 -3.49
N PRO A 109 10.71 2.19 -3.96
CA PRO A 109 9.54 3.06 -4.03
C PRO A 109 8.51 2.59 -5.09
N LEU A 110 8.93 1.98 -6.19
CA LEU A 110 8.02 1.39 -7.17
C LEU A 110 7.27 0.19 -6.58
N TRP A 111 7.95 -0.61 -5.77
CA TRP A 111 7.32 -1.74 -5.07
C TRP A 111 6.30 -1.27 -4.04
N LEU A 112 6.61 -0.20 -3.30
CA LEU A 112 5.65 0.42 -2.37
C LEU A 112 4.40 0.89 -3.09
N LEU A 113 4.55 1.55 -4.25
CA LEU A 113 3.43 1.99 -5.07
C LEU A 113 2.57 0.80 -5.53
N ALA A 114 3.21 -0.26 -6.02
CA ALA A 114 2.52 -1.48 -6.44
C ALA A 114 1.78 -2.17 -5.27
N ALA A 115 2.42 -2.29 -4.10
CA ALA A 115 1.83 -2.84 -2.90
C ALA A 115 0.63 -2.01 -2.40
N THR A 116 0.74 -0.69 -2.43
CA THR A 116 -0.35 0.24 -2.10
C THR A 116 -1.54 0.05 -3.05
N HIS A 117 -1.28 0.00 -4.34
CA HIS A 117 -2.32 -0.21 -5.36
C HIS A 117 -3.04 -1.55 -5.14
N LEU A 118 -2.29 -2.63 -4.92
CA LEU A 118 -2.85 -3.95 -4.63
C LEU A 118 -3.72 -3.94 -3.36
N THR A 119 -3.27 -3.26 -2.31
CA THR A 119 -4.03 -3.12 -1.05
C THR A 119 -5.37 -2.42 -1.29
N VAL A 120 -5.38 -1.34 -2.08
CA VAL A 120 -6.61 -0.62 -2.46
C VAL A 120 -7.57 -1.51 -3.24
N LEU A 121 -7.08 -2.29 -4.21
CA LEU A 121 -7.88 -3.22 -4.99
C LEU A 121 -8.51 -4.31 -4.10
N LEU A 122 -7.72 -4.92 -3.22
CA LEU A 122 -8.19 -5.96 -2.29
C LEU A 122 -9.27 -5.41 -1.34
N TYR A 123 -9.06 -4.22 -0.81
CA TYR A 123 -10.03 -3.57 0.07
C TYR A 123 -11.36 -3.33 -0.64
N ARG A 124 -11.35 -2.80 -1.86
CA ARG A 124 -12.56 -2.55 -2.66
C ARG A 124 -13.31 -3.84 -2.97
N GLY A 125 -12.62 -4.88 -3.43
CA GLY A 125 -13.22 -6.18 -3.71
C GLY A 125 -13.90 -6.80 -2.49
N THR A 126 -13.31 -6.65 -1.29
CA THR A 126 -13.89 -7.13 -0.04
C THR A 126 -15.16 -6.36 0.34
N GLN A 127 -15.20 -5.05 0.10
CA GLN A 127 -16.36 -4.21 0.39
C GLN A 127 -17.54 -4.53 -0.55
N GLU A 128 -17.28 -4.72 -1.83
CA GLU A 128 -18.30 -5.10 -2.81
C GLU A 128 -18.94 -6.44 -2.46
N SER A 129 -18.13 -7.45 -2.13
CA SER A 129 -18.62 -8.77 -1.72
C SER A 129 -19.47 -8.70 -0.45
N ARG A 130 -19.10 -7.86 0.52
CA ARG A 130 -19.84 -7.67 1.76
C ARG A 130 -21.19 -6.96 1.52
N SER A 131 -21.20 -5.96 0.64
CA SER A 131 -22.42 -5.23 0.28
C SER A 131 -23.41 -6.14 -0.45
N ALA A 132 -22.94 -6.98 -1.37
CA ALA A 132 -23.75 -7.95 -2.10
C ALA A 132 -24.39 -8.98 -1.15
N SER A 133 -23.62 -9.50 -0.18
CA SER A 133 -24.13 -10.48 0.79
C SER A 133 -25.17 -9.93 1.78
N ILE A 134 -25.19 -8.61 2.00
CA ILE A 134 -26.19 -7.95 2.87
C ILE A 134 -27.46 -7.63 2.09
N SER A 135 -27.37 -7.30 0.80
CA SER A 135 -28.53 -6.91 -0.01
C SER A 135 -29.39 -8.10 -0.44
N GLU A 136 -28.79 -9.26 -0.70
CA GLU A 136 -29.51 -10.46 -1.16
C GLU A 136 -30.65 -10.93 -0.22
N PRO A 137 -30.44 -11.05 1.11
CA PRO A 137 -31.53 -11.46 2.02
C PRO A 137 -32.62 -10.40 2.21
N LEU A 138 -32.33 -9.11 1.96
CA LEU A 138 -33.34 -8.04 2.04
C LEU A 138 -34.28 -8.09 0.84
N PHE A 139 -33.76 -8.33 -0.36
CA PHE A 139 -34.57 -8.49 -1.56
C PHE A 139 -35.48 -9.72 -1.47
N SER A 140 -34.97 -10.86 -1.04
CA SER A 140 -35.76 -12.09 -0.92
C SER A 140 -36.90 -11.97 0.10
N ARG A 141 -36.72 -11.24 1.20
CA ARG A 141 -37.78 -10.94 2.19
C ARG A 141 -38.84 -10.00 1.62
N ALA A 142 -38.44 -8.94 0.93
CA ALA A 142 -39.37 -7.99 0.33
C ALA A 142 -40.27 -8.63 -0.75
N PHE A 143 -39.74 -9.56 -1.53
CA PHE A 143 -40.54 -10.33 -2.49
C PHE A 143 -41.48 -11.32 -1.84
N ALA A 144 -41.09 -11.98 -0.75
CA ALA A 144 -41.95 -12.90 -0.02
C ALA A 144 -43.12 -12.18 0.68
N GLU A 145 -42.90 -10.97 1.19
CA GLU A 145 -43.93 -10.17 1.89
C GLU A 145 -44.97 -9.58 0.92
N ASN A 146 -44.55 -9.24 -0.34
CA ASN A 146 -45.49 -8.75 -1.37
C ASN A 146 -46.26 -9.88 -2.09
N ALA A 147 -45.93 -11.16 -1.87
CA ALA A 147 -46.58 -12.30 -2.49
C ALA A 147 -47.65 -12.98 -1.58
N ALA A 148 -47.79 -12.51 -0.33
CA ALA A 148 -48.78 -12.99 0.66
C ALA A 148 -49.94 -12.03 0.80
#